data_a6fc2b7e9604ccaa1221c22379b105c2
#
_entry.id   a6fc2b7e9604ccaa1221c22379b105c2
#
_cell.length_a   1.000
_cell.length_b   1.000
_cell.length_c   1.000
_cell.angle_alpha   90.00
_cell.angle_beta   90.00
_cell.angle_gamma   90.00
#
_symmetry.space_group_name_H-M   'P 1'
#
loop_
_entity.id
_entity.type
_entity.pdbx_description
1 polymer ?
#
loop_
_entity_poly.entity_id
_entity_poly.type
_entity_poly.pdbx_seq_one_letter_code
_entity_poly.pdbx_strand_id
1 'polypeptide(L)'
;MKFLGLLISAIFFLINFNGTDLDVVRANYNKLVSDKELCEKMIADLDKAKNNSATHLAYLGALQTIWANHIFSPVSKLGTFKEGKKNIEQAIKKEPSNVELRFIRLSVQKNAPSFLGYKSNINEDTEFIKENRHQIGSEILKKNIEMLLID
;
A
#
# COMPACT_ATOMS: atom_id res chain seq x y z
N MET A 1 -39.88 -45.96 -21.10
CA MET A 1 -39.07 -45.41 -20.01
C MET A 1 -38.20 -44.31 -20.60
N LYS A 2 -38.50 -43.06 -20.30
CA LYS A 2 -37.75 -41.92 -20.81
C LYS A 2 -36.79 -41.49 -19.69
N PHE A 3 -35.49 -41.71 -19.88
CA PHE A 3 -34.46 -41.16 -19.02
C PHE A 3 -34.25 -39.67 -19.35
N LEU A 4 -34.71 -38.83 -18.47
CA LEU A 4 -34.46 -37.38 -18.53
C LEU A 4 -33.12 -37.10 -17.93
N GLY A 5 -32.11 -36.94 -18.77
CA GLY A 5 -30.75 -36.54 -18.37
C GLY A 5 -30.73 -35.09 -17.89
N LEU A 6 -30.53 -34.88 -16.61
CA LEU A 6 -30.32 -33.57 -16.00
C LEU A 6 -28.90 -33.11 -16.32
N LEU A 7 -28.76 -32.24 -17.32
CA LEU A 7 -27.50 -31.51 -17.59
C LEU A 7 -27.36 -30.43 -16.53
N ILE A 8 -26.54 -30.74 -15.48
CA ILE A 8 -26.07 -29.73 -14.53
C ILE A 8 -24.96 -28.93 -15.23
N SER A 9 -25.35 -27.80 -15.78
CA SER A 9 -24.40 -26.81 -16.29
C SER A 9 -23.70 -26.16 -15.09
N ALA A 10 -22.48 -26.62 -14.78
CA ALA A 10 -21.63 -25.97 -13.86
C ALA A 10 -21.17 -24.63 -14.46
N ILE A 11 -21.86 -23.55 -14.10
CA ILE A 11 -21.41 -22.20 -14.39
C ILE A 11 -20.16 -21.94 -13.50
N PHE A 12 -18.98 -22.16 -14.07
CA PHE A 12 -17.74 -21.69 -13.50
C PHE A 12 -17.78 -20.15 -13.56
N PHE A 13 -18.14 -19.53 -12.45
CA PHE A 13 -17.90 -18.10 -12.24
C PHE A 13 -16.39 -17.91 -12.22
N LEU A 14 -15.81 -17.58 -13.37
CA LEU A 14 -14.46 -17.04 -13.45
C LEU A 14 -14.50 -15.67 -12.76
N ILE A 15 -14.19 -15.66 -11.46
CA ILE A 15 -13.90 -14.42 -10.75
C ILE A 15 -12.57 -13.93 -11.36
N ASN A 16 -12.67 -13.03 -12.34
CA ASN A 16 -11.52 -12.29 -12.81
C ASN A 16 -11.07 -11.35 -11.67
N PHE A 17 -10.13 -11.78 -10.84
CA PHE A 17 -9.36 -10.91 -9.99
C PHE A 17 -8.43 -10.06 -10.87
N ASN A 18 -9.01 -9.06 -11.55
CA ASN A 18 -8.27 -8.06 -12.30
C ASN A 18 -7.97 -6.89 -11.36
N GLY A 19 -6.97 -7.05 -10.52
CA GLY A 19 -6.45 -5.98 -9.67
C GLY A 19 -5.76 -6.56 -8.45
N THR A 20 -4.66 -5.97 -8.04
CA THR A 20 -4.07 -6.28 -6.73
C THR A 20 -5.09 -5.85 -5.68
N ASP A 21 -5.63 -6.80 -4.97
CA ASP A 21 -6.51 -6.52 -3.85
C ASP A 21 -5.71 -5.73 -2.80
N LEU A 22 -6.11 -4.49 -2.55
CA LEU A 22 -5.46 -3.64 -1.56
C LEU A 22 -5.49 -4.24 -0.16
N ASP A 23 -6.44 -5.11 0.14
CA ASP A 23 -6.47 -5.84 1.41
C ASP A 23 -5.31 -6.83 1.52
N VAL A 24 -4.85 -7.42 0.42
CA VAL A 24 -3.64 -8.25 0.41
C VAL A 24 -2.41 -7.40 0.73
N VAL A 25 -2.31 -6.20 0.16
CA VAL A 25 -1.21 -5.26 0.47
C VAL A 25 -1.28 -4.84 1.93
N ARG A 26 -2.45 -4.41 2.43
CA ARG A 26 -2.66 -4.01 3.83
C ARG A 26 -2.29 -5.12 4.81
N ALA A 27 -2.70 -6.36 4.53
CA ALA A 27 -2.44 -7.52 5.40
C ALA A 27 -0.95 -7.89 5.49
N ASN A 28 -0.18 -7.59 4.46
CA ASN A 28 1.24 -7.91 4.40
C ASN A 28 2.17 -6.71 4.62
N TYR A 29 1.63 -5.50 4.76
CA TYR A 29 2.40 -4.25 4.75
C TYR A 29 3.58 -4.26 5.73
N ASN A 30 3.36 -4.71 6.96
CA ASN A 30 4.41 -4.76 8.00
C ASN A 30 5.50 -5.81 7.74
N LYS A 31 5.26 -6.79 6.87
CA LYS A 31 6.24 -7.83 6.53
C LYS A 31 7.19 -7.41 5.42
N LEU A 32 6.81 -6.42 4.61
CA LEU A 32 7.52 -6.04 3.39
C LEU A 32 8.92 -5.49 3.64
N VAL A 33 9.18 -4.94 4.82
CA VAL A 33 10.51 -4.45 5.20
C VAL A 33 11.53 -5.57 5.33
N SER A 34 11.11 -6.73 5.82
CA SER A 34 11.96 -7.89 6.05
C SER A 34 11.89 -8.95 4.95
N ASP A 35 10.82 -8.94 4.14
CA ASP A 35 10.57 -9.92 3.09
C ASP A 35 10.77 -9.28 1.69
N LYS A 36 12.01 -9.42 1.19
CA LYS A 36 12.41 -8.87 -0.10
C LYS A 36 11.59 -9.41 -1.26
N GLU A 37 11.38 -10.73 -1.31
CA GLU A 37 10.68 -11.39 -2.41
C GLU A 37 9.21 -10.98 -2.44
N LEU A 38 8.58 -10.90 -1.27
CA LEU A 38 7.21 -10.43 -1.14
C LEU A 38 7.08 -8.97 -1.57
N CYS A 39 8.03 -8.11 -1.19
CA CYS A 39 8.05 -6.70 -1.59
C CYS A 39 8.16 -6.56 -3.11
N GLU A 40 9.09 -7.27 -3.74
CA GLU A 40 9.27 -7.26 -5.20
C GLU A 40 8.01 -7.74 -5.94
N LYS A 41 7.44 -8.85 -5.48
CA LYS A 41 6.19 -9.38 -6.04
C LYS A 41 5.05 -8.37 -5.94
N MET A 42 4.86 -7.74 -4.79
CA MET A 42 3.78 -6.78 -4.62
C MET A 42 3.95 -5.52 -5.45
N ILE A 43 5.17 -5.02 -5.63
CA ILE A 43 5.45 -3.93 -6.57
C ILE A 43 5.02 -4.33 -7.98
N ALA A 44 5.43 -5.51 -8.44
CA ALA A 44 5.08 -5.99 -9.77
C ALA A 44 3.57 -6.17 -9.97
N ASP A 45 2.86 -6.63 -8.94
CA ASP A 45 1.40 -6.79 -8.97
C ASP A 45 0.70 -5.43 -9.01
N LEU A 46 1.16 -4.43 -8.25
CA LEU A 46 0.65 -3.07 -8.26
C LEU A 46 0.91 -2.38 -9.62
N ASP A 47 2.09 -2.53 -10.20
CA ASP A 47 2.41 -1.96 -11.51
C ASP A 47 1.52 -2.52 -12.63
N LYS A 48 1.21 -3.81 -12.58
CA LYS A 48 0.36 -4.48 -13.58
C LYS A 48 -1.12 -4.13 -13.46
N ALA A 49 -1.59 -3.76 -12.30
CA ALA A 49 -3.01 -3.62 -11.99
C ALA A 49 -3.72 -2.48 -12.74
N LYS A 50 -3.00 -1.60 -13.45
CA LYS A 50 -3.54 -0.43 -14.21
C LYS A 50 -4.59 0.36 -13.41
N ASN A 51 -4.47 0.35 -12.09
CA ASN A 51 -5.38 1.04 -11.19
C ASN A 51 -4.85 2.45 -10.92
N ASN A 52 -5.64 3.48 -11.22
CA ASN A 52 -5.25 4.88 -11.08
C ASN A 52 -5.73 5.51 -9.76
N SER A 53 -6.19 4.72 -8.79
CA SER A 53 -6.61 5.26 -7.50
C SER A 53 -5.44 5.85 -6.73
N ALA A 54 -5.72 6.87 -5.93
CA ALA A 54 -4.71 7.49 -5.06
C ALA A 54 -4.13 6.49 -4.06
N THR A 55 -4.96 5.62 -3.49
CA THR A 55 -4.53 4.59 -2.55
C THR A 55 -3.56 3.60 -3.20
N HIS A 56 -3.85 3.17 -4.42
CA HIS A 56 -2.96 2.29 -5.18
C HIS A 56 -1.59 2.94 -5.42
N LEU A 57 -1.59 4.19 -5.89
CA LEU A 57 -0.37 4.97 -6.13
C LEU A 57 0.45 5.16 -4.85
N ALA A 58 -0.21 5.40 -3.72
CA ALA A 58 0.46 5.57 -2.43
C ALA A 58 1.13 4.28 -1.95
N TYR A 59 0.45 3.13 -2.06
CA TYR A 59 1.07 1.85 -1.73
C TYR A 59 2.24 1.52 -2.65
N LEU A 60 2.10 1.73 -3.95
CA LEU A 60 3.23 1.57 -4.87
C LEU A 60 4.42 2.44 -4.42
N GLY A 61 4.17 3.71 -4.09
CA GLY A 61 5.19 4.62 -3.58
C GLY A 61 5.83 4.12 -2.28
N ALA A 62 5.04 3.64 -1.31
CA ALA A 62 5.56 3.09 -0.06
C ALA A 62 6.42 1.85 -0.29
N LEU A 63 5.97 0.92 -1.14
CA LEU A 63 6.73 -0.27 -1.47
C LEU A 63 8.04 0.06 -2.19
N GLN A 64 8.07 1.08 -3.04
CA GLN A 64 9.30 1.58 -3.66
C GLN A 64 10.26 2.13 -2.62
N THR A 65 9.79 2.87 -1.60
CA THR A 65 10.66 3.33 -0.51
C THR A 65 11.22 2.18 0.32
N ILE A 66 10.43 1.13 0.57
CA ILE A 66 10.87 -0.10 1.23
C ILE A 66 11.89 -0.83 0.36
N TRP A 67 11.60 -0.99 -0.94
CA TRP A 67 12.49 -1.64 -1.89
C TRP A 67 13.87 -0.98 -1.98
N ALA A 68 13.95 0.33 -1.80
CA ALA A 68 15.20 1.05 -1.75
C ALA A 68 16.18 0.46 -0.70
N ASN A 69 15.69 -0.14 0.40
CA ASN A 69 16.54 -0.79 1.40
C ASN A 69 17.22 -2.07 0.88
N HIS A 70 16.63 -2.69 -0.14
CA HIS A 70 17.15 -3.93 -0.75
C HIS A 70 18.08 -3.68 -1.93
N ILE A 71 18.26 -2.43 -2.36
CA ILE A 71 19.14 -2.03 -3.46
C ILE A 71 20.56 -1.81 -2.94
N PHE A 72 21.54 -2.39 -3.62
CA PHE A 72 22.95 -2.26 -3.22
C PHE A 72 23.56 -0.90 -3.63
N SER A 73 23.28 -0.43 -4.86
CA SER A 73 23.82 0.84 -5.37
C SER A 73 23.26 2.05 -4.64
N PRO A 74 24.07 2.91 -4.01
CA PRO A 74 23.58 4.10 -3.30
C PRO A 74 22.82 5.08 -4.19
N VAL A 75 23.24 5.24 -5.44
CA VAL A 75 22.57 6.13 -6.41
C VAL A 75 21.19 5.58 -6.79
N SER A 76 21.11 4.28 -7.10
CA SER A 76 19.85 3.62 -7.43
C SER A 76 18.90 3.60 -6.22
N LYS A 77 19.44 3.32 -5.03
CA LYS A 77 18.68 3.38 -3.76
C LYS A 77 18.02 4.73 -3.56
N LEU A 78 18.77 5.82 -3.70
CA LEU A 78 18.27 7.17 -3.56
C LEU A 78 17.23 7.50 -4.65
N GLY A 79 17.46 7.09 -5.89
CA GLY A 79 16.53 7.28 -7.01
C GLY A 79 15.19 6.60 -6.75
N THR A 80 15.23 5.33 -6.31
CA THR A 80 14.03 4.55 -6.00
C THR A 80 13.25 5.14 -4.81
N PHE A 81 13.95 5.59 -3.77
CA PHE A 81 13.30 6.27 -2.64
C PHE A 81 12.61 7.57 -3.08
N LYS A 82 13.26 8.38 -3.91
CA LYS A 82 12.68 9.62 -4.44
C LYS A 82 11.44 9.38 -5.29
N GLU A 83 11.44 8.34 -6.10
CA GLU A 83 10.26 7.96 -6.90
C GLU A 83 9.10 7.52 -5.99
N GLY A 84 9.37 6.69 -4.99
CA GLY A 84 8.37 6.28 -4.01
C GLY A 84 7.78 7.47 -3.25
N LYS A 85 8.61 8.37 -2.76
CA LYS A 85 8.18 9.64 -2.12
C LYS A 85 7.28 10.44 -3.05
N LYS A 86 7.67 10.62 -4.31
CA LYS A 86 6.89 11.36 -5.31
C LYS A 86 5.49 10.76 -5.49
N ASN A 87 5.39 9.44 -5.58
CA ASN A 87 4.10 8.74 -5.74
C ASN A 87 3.20 8.94 -4.52
N ILE A 88 3.75 8.88 -3.30
CA ILE A 88 2.99 9.16 -2.06
C ILE A 88 2.45 10.59 -2.05
N GLU A 89 3.30 11.58 -2.33
CA GLU A 89 2.88 12.98 -2.32
C GLU A 89 1.86 13.29 -3.43
N GLN A 90 1.99 12.68 -4.60
CA GLN A 90 0.99 12.81 -5.66
C GLN A 90 -0.36 12.19 -5.26
N ALA A 91 -0.35 11.05 -4.59
CA ALA A 91 -1.56 10.42 -4.08
C ALA A 91 -2.29 11.32 -3.07
N ILE A 92 -1.56 11.87 -2.09
CA ILE A 92 -2.12 12.79 -1.10
C ILE A 92 -2.66 14.07 -1.76
N LYS A 93 -1.98 14.58 -2.79
CA LYS A 93 -2.47 15.74 -3.55
C LYS A 93 -3.79 15.46 -4.27
N LYS A 94 -4.00 14.22 -4.74
CA LYS A 94 -5.27 13.80 -5.37
C LYS A 94 -6.41 13.68 -4.37
N GLU A 95 -6.13 13.13 -3.18
CA GLU A 95 -7.14 12.88 -2.14
C GLU A 95 -6.62 13.33 -0.75
N PRO A 96 -6.55 14.64 -0.48
CA PRO A 96 -5.90 15.18 0.72
C PRO A 96 -6.59 14.80 2.04
N SER A 97 -7.87 14.44 1.98
CA SER A 97 -8.67 14.03 3.16
C SER A 97 -8.70 12.52 3.38
N ASN A 98 -8.00 11.74 2.56
CA ASN A 98 -7.97 10.29 2.71
C ASN A 98 -7.01 9.88 3.84
N VAL A 99 -7.56 9.29 4.89
CA VAL A 99 -6.82 8.90 6.12
C VAL A 99 -5.76 7.83 5.81
N GLU A 100 -6.05 6.91 4.91
CA GLU A 100 -5.11 5.85 4.54
C GLU A 100 -3.85 6.39 3.88
N LEU A 101 -3.96 7.42 3.04
CA LEU A 101 -2.79 8.06 2.42
C LEU A 101 -1.89 8.73 3.45
N ARG A 102 -2.49 9.35 4.48
CA ARG A 102 -1.75 9.94 5.60
C ARG A 102 -1.05 8.87 6.43
N PHE A 103 -1.72 7.73 6.68
CA PHE A 103 -1.10 6.57 7.32
C PHE A 103 0.12 6.07 6.52
N ILE A 104 -0.01 5.92 5.20
CA ILE A 104 1.08 5.45 4.34
C ILE A 104 2.27 6.42 4.43
N ARG A 105 2.04 7.74 4.30
CA ARG A 105 3.11 8.73 4.44
C ARG A 105 3.75 8.69 5.82
N LEU A 106 2.95 8.66 6.87
CA LEU A 106 3.44 8.59 8.25
C LEU A 106 4.33 7.37 8.47
N SER A 107 3.91 6.19 7.98
CA SER A 107 4.69 4.96 8.12
C SER A 107 6.06 5.06 7.44
N VAL A 108 6.13 5.65 6.25
CA VAL A 108 7.38 5.86 5.53
C VAL A 108 8.24 6.91 6.26
N GLN A 109 7.67 8.03 6.69
CA GLN A 109 8.40 9.10 7.34
C GLN A 109 8.97 8.69 8.71
N LYS A 110 8.26 7.90 9.50
CA LYS A 110 8.77 7.35 10.77
C LYS A 110 9.99 6.47 10.57
N ASN A 111 10.01 5.68 9.50
CA ASN A 111 11.06 4.72 9.20
C ASN A 111 12.19 5.25 8.29
N ALA A 112 12.00 6.39 7.62
CA ALA A 112 13.00 6.95 6.73
C ALA A 112 14.22 7.47 7.52
N PRO A 113 15.45 7.23 7.02
CA PRO A 113 16.65 7.86 7.58
C PRO A 113 16.56 9.38 7.57
N SER A 114 17.03 10.03 8.63
CA SER A 114 16.89 11.49 8.81
C SER A 114 17.58 12.30 7.72
N PHE A 115 18.70 11.79 7.17
CA PHE A 115 19.44 12.47 6.11
C PHE A 115 18.67 12.60 4.78
N LEU A 116 17.60 11.81 4.60
CA LEU A 116 16.71 11.92 3.42
C LEU A 116 15.76 13.12 3.49
N GLY A 117 15.67 13.81 4.63
CA GLY A 117 14.85 15.01 4.79
C GLY A 117 13.35 14.79 4.59
N TYR A 118 12.85 13.56 4.83
CA TYR A 118 11.45 13.22 4.63
C TYR A 118 10.76 12.91 5.97
N LYS A 119 10.69 13.93 6.85
CA LYS A 119 10.07 13.80 8.20
C LYS A 119 9.18 14.96 8.59
N SER A 120 8.88 15.88 7.66
CA SER A 120 8.22 17.16 7.98
C SER A 120 6.74 17.03 8.37
N ASN A 121 6.07 15.95 7.99
CA ASN A 121 4.62 15.81 8.18
C ASN A 121 4.23 14.83 9.30
N ILE A 122 5.19 14.30 10.08
CA ILE A 122 4.91 13.27 11.10
C ILE A 122 3.85 13.75 12.09
N ASN A 123 4.00 14.94 12.65
CA ASN A 123 3.04 15.48 13.62
C ASN A 123 1.68 15.77 12.97
N GLU A 124 1.69 16.42 11.81
CA GLU A 124 0.48 16.74 11.05
C GLU A 124 -0.33 15.47 10.74
N ASP A 125 0.32 14.45 10.16
CA ASP A 125 -0.35 13.21 9.78
C ASP A 125 -0.81 12.41 10.99
N THR A 126 -0.05 12.42 12.09
CA THR A 126 -0.43 11.77 13.34
C THR A 126 -1.75 12.35 13.89
N GLU A 127 -1.85 13.67 13.99
CA GLU A 127 -3.06 14.33 14.49
C GLU A 127 -4.23 14.14 13.51
N PHE A 128 -3.99 14.31 12.20
CA PHE A 128 -5.02 14.10 11.18
C PHE A 128 -5.61 12.69 11.26
N ILE A 129 -4.78 11.65 11.41
CA ILE A 129 -5.24 10.26 11.53
C ILE A 129 -6.06 10.06 12.79
N LYS A 130 -5.62 10.60 13.94
CA LYS A 130 -6.35 10.49 15.20
C LYS A 130 -7.75 11.11 15.12
N GLU A 131 -7.86 12.29 14.55
CA GLU A 131 -9.13 13.02 14.40
C GLU A 131 -10.11 12.33 13.43
N ASN A 132 -9.58 11.65 12.40
CA ASN A 132 -10.36 11.08 11.32
C ASN A 132 -10.48 9.54 11.35
N ARG A 133 -10.08 8.89 12.44
CA ARG A 133 -10.11 7.40 12.58
C ARG A 133 -11.48 6.79 12.28
N HIS A 134 -12.55 7.51 12.58
CA HIS A 134 -13.94 7.06 12.36
C HIS A 134 -14.27 6.83 10.89
N GLN A 135 -13.50 7.37 9.95
CA GLN A 135 -13.69 7.20 8.50
C GLN A 135 -13.11 5.89 7.96
N ILE A 136 -12.34 5.14 8.78
CA ILE A 136 -11.67 3.94 8.32
C ILE A 136 -12.61 2.75 8.40
N GLY A 137 -12.93 2.16 7.22
CA GLY A 137 -13.80 0.98 7.12
C GLY A 137 -13.06 -0.36 7.22
N SER A 138 -11.77 -0.40 6.90
CA SER A 138 -10.96 -1.63 6.91
C SER A 138 -10.42 -1.95 8.30
N GLU A 139 -10.77 -3.12 8.85
CA GLU A 139 -10.24 -3.58 10.13
C GLU A 139 -8.73 -3.86 10.08
N ILE A 140 -8.22 -4.32 8.93
CA ILE A 140 -6.79 -4.52 8.71
C ILE A 140 -6.06 -3.18 8.81
N LEU A 141 -6.60 -2.16 8.16
CA LEU A 141 -6.01 -0.82 8.20
C LEU A 141 -6.07 -0.21 9.60
N LYS A 142 -7.18 -0.36 10.33
CA LYS A 142 -7.28 0.09 11.72
C LYS A 142 -6.16 -0.50 12.58
N LYS A 143 -5.95 -1.82 12.48
CA LYS A 143 -4.89 -2.51 13.20
C LYS A 143 -3.50 -1.99 12.83
N ASN A 144 -3.22 -1.79 11.55
CA ASN A 144 -1.93 -1.26 11.09
C ASN A 144 -1.68 0.16 11.64
N ILE A 145 -2.71 1.00 11.65
CA ILE A 145 -2.64 2.35 12.21
C ILE A 145 -2.37 2.32 13.72
N GLU A 146 -3.09 1.47 14.45
CA GLU A 146 -2.88 1.33 15.90
C GLU A 146 -1.46 0.92 16.23
N MET A 147 -0.91 -0.05 15.50
CA MET A 147 0.49 -0.47 15.67
C MET A 147 1.46 0.70 15.38
N LEU A 148 1.22 1.47 14.32
CA LEU A 148 2.09 2.60 13.97
C LEU A 148 2.04 3.75 14.97
N LEU A 149 0.91 3.98 15.63
CA LEU A 149 0.73 5.07 16.59
C LEU A 149 1.27 4.74 17.99
N ILE A 150 1.52 3.47 18.31
CA ILE A 150 2.11 3.03 19.58
C ILE A 150 3.63 3.20 19.57
N ASP A 151 4.29 2.98 18.41
CA ASP A 151 5.73 3.15 18.20
C ASP A 151 6.11 4.64 18.09
#